data_742e2a67b044900e0e6edad34abaf9ed
#
_entry.id   742e2a67b044900e0e6edad34abaf9ed
#
_cell.length_a   1.000
_cell.length_b   1.000
_cell.length_c   1.000
_cell.angle_alpha   90.00
_cell.angle_beta   90.00
_cell.angle_gamma   90.00
#
_symmetry.space_group_name_H-M   'P 1'
#
loop_
_entity.id
_entity.type
_entity.pdbx_description
1 polymer ?
#
loop_
_entity_poly.entity_id
_entity_poly.type
_entity_poly.pdbx_seq_one_letter_code
_entity_poly.pdbx_strand_id
1 'polypeptide(L)'
;MYDFVKSKQELKELKEACESIIKNVQNSFLRDYFTFQFHLIGSGMNNLITQNGETGEYDLDYNFILQKDKQNLFSNPKKIKELFIKAFNEVNPDLGFKPAENNTSVITSKLIFGGKLHFSFDVAIMCEGYNGNYLKLIHSKSTGEYYWNELKSSR
;
A
#
# COMPACT_ATOMS: atom_id res chain seq x y z
N MET A 1 -0.67 19.94 26.19
CA MET A 1 -1.66 19.73 25.22
C MET A 1 -1.10 19.52 23.85
N TYR A 2 -1.65 18.62 23.15
CA TYR A 2 -1.12 18.28 21.86
C TYR A 2 -1.42 19.35 20.83
N ASP A 3 -0.45 19.66 20.03
CA ASP A 3 -0.60 20.70 19.04
C ASP A 3 -1.29 20.15 17.81
N PHE A 4 -2.52 20.50 17.60
CA PHE A 4 -3.30 20.00 16.48
C PHE A 4 -2.73 20.43 15.14
N VAL A 5 -2.22 21.63 15.06
CA VAL A 5 -1.63 22.13 13.82
C VAL A 5 -0.37 21.36 13.48
N LYS A 6 0.44 21.09 14.48
CA LYS A 6 1.64 20.32 14.29
C LYS A 6 1.33 18.90 13.80
N SER A 7 0.27 18.32 14.34
CA SER A 7 -0.15 17.00 13.94
C SER A 7 -0.56 16.96 12.47
N LYS A 8 -1.27 17.99 12.02
CA LYS A 8 -1.68 18.07 10.63
C LYS A 8 -0.48 18.22 9.71
N GLN A 9 0.50 19.00 10.13
CA GLN A 9 1.70 19.20 9.33
C GLN A 9 2.48 17.91 9.20
N GLU A 10 2.63 17.18 10.28
CA GLU A 10 3.30 15.89 10.26
C GLU A 10 2.62 14.92 9.33
N LEU A 11 1.30 14.87 9.38
CA LEU A 11 0.55 13.97 8.53
C LEU A 11 0.77 14.31 7.06
N LYS A 12 0.75 15.60 6.74
CA LYS A 12 0.96 16.02 5.38
C LYS A 12 2.33 15.56 4.86
N GLU A 13 3.35 15.70 5.70
CA GLU A 13 4.68 15.30 5.33
C GLU A 13 4.78 13.79 5.13
N LEU A 14 4.13 13.04 6.00
CA LEU A 14 4.14 11.58 5.89
C LEU A 14 3.40 11.12 4.65
N LYS A 15 2.29 11.76 4.35
CA LYS A 15 1.53 11.43 3.15
C LYS A 15 2.38 11.72 1.91
N GLU A 16 3.09 12.84 1.91
CA GLU A 16 3.94 13.17 0.79
C GLU A 16 5.07 12.17 0.63
N ALA A 17 5.63 11.69 1.75
CA ALA A 17 6.67 10.68 1.70
C ALA A 17 6.13 9.36 1.13
N CYS A 18 4.94 8.95 1.57
CA CYS A 18 4.29 7.76 1.03
C CYS A 18 4.11 7.87 -0.47
N GLU A 19 3.58 9.00 -0.90
CA GLU A 19 3.27 9.16 -2.32
C GLU A 19 4.53 9.27 -3.16
N SER A 20 5.60 9.77 -2.56
CA SER A 20 6.90 9.77 -3.22
C SER A 20 7.37 8.33 -3.45
N ILE A 21 7.24 7.49 -2.44
CA ILE A 21 7.58 6.08 -2.58
C ILE A 21 6.73 5.44 -3.68
N ILE A 22 5.42 5.68 -3.64
CA ILE A 22 4.52 5.09 -4.62
C ILE A 22 4.89 5.52 -6.03
N LYS A 23 5.19 6.80 -6.22
CA LYS A 23 5.56 7.30 -7.54
C LYS A 23 6.87 6.69 -8.01
N ASN A 24 7.81 6.50 -7.10
CA ASN A 24 9.06 5.85 -7.46
C ASN A 24 8.83 4.38 -7.83
N VAL A 25 7.89 3.72 -7.15
CA VAL A 25 7.53 2.36 -7.50
C VAL A 25 6.88 2.33 -8.90
N GLN A 26 6.01 3.31 -9.19
CA GLN A 26 5.40 3.42 -10.52
C GLN A 26 6.45 3.58 -11.61
N ASN A 27 7.51 4.30 -11.31
CA ASN A 27 8.55 4.59 -12.30
C ASN A 27 9.71 3.61 -12.24
N SER A 28 9.59 2.54 -11.46
CA SER A 28 10.62 1.53 -11.35
C SER A 28 10.51 0.55 -12.51
N PHE A 29 11.19 -0.60 -12.39
CA PHE A 29 11.11 -1.64 -13.40
C PHE A 29 9.67 -2.12 -13.60
N LEU A 30 8.77 -1.84 -12.64
CA LEU A 30 7.38 -2.25 -12.78
C LEU A 30 6.71 -1.67 -14.02
N ARG A 31 7.21 -0.54 -14.52
CA ARG A 31 6.64 0.04 -15.74
C ARG A 31 6.66 -0.92 -16.92
N ASP A 32 7.60 -1.83 -16.94
CA ASP A 32 7.69 -2.80 -18.01
C ASP A 32 6.63 -3.89 -17.88
N TYR A 33 5.99 -3.97 -16.72
CA TYR A 33 4.99 -4.98 -16.44
C TYR A 33 3.59 -4.41 -16.33
N PHE A 34 3.44 -3.29 -15.62
CA PHE A 34 2.14 -2.74 -15.31
C PHE A 34 2.10 -1.24 -15.37
N THR A 35 0.90 -0.70 -15.63
CA THR A 35 0.61 0.67 -15.22
C THR A 35 -0.50 0.57 -14.18
N PHE A 36 -0.52 1.50 -13.25
CA PHE A 36 -1.54 1.51 -12.21
C PHE A 36 -1.77 2.92 -11.68
N GLN A 37 -2.96 3.11 -11.12
CA GLN A 37 -3.29 4.33 -10.42
C GLN A 37 -3.35 4.02 -8.93
N PHE A 38 -3.05 5.00 -8.10
CA PHE A 38 -3.17 4.80 -6.66
C PHE A 38 -4.17 5.79 -6.09
N HIS A 39 -4.89 5.34 -5.08
CA HIS A 39 -5.91 6.15 -4.42
C HIS A 39 -5.81 5.95 -2.92
N LEU A 40 -5.80 7.05 -2.18
CA LEU A 40 -5.86 7.00 -0.73
C LEU A 40 -7.28 6.63 -0.33
N ILE A 41 -7.42 5.63 0.53
CA ILE A 41 -8.72 5.15 0.93
C ILE A 41 -9.22 5.92 2.12
N GLY A 42 -10.48 6.31 2.08
CA GLY A 42 -11.08 7.06 3.15
C GLY A 42 -10.35 8.33 3.35
N SER A 43 -10.47 8.91 4.50
CA SER A 43 -9.77 10.14 4.77
C SER A 43 -8.31 9.91 5.06
N GLY A 44 -7.96 8.73 5.46
CA GLY A 44 -6.62 8.43 5.93
C GLY A 44 -6.29 9.16 7.19
N MET A 45 -7.08 10.16 7.53
CA MET A 45 -6.78 10.98 8.65
C MET A 45 -7.39 10.49 9.92
N ASN A 46 -8.42 9.73 9.81
CA ASN A 46 -9.11 9.29 10.99
C ASN A 46 -8.31 8.30 11.81
N ASN A 47 -7.38 7.66 11.19
CA ASN A 47 -6.62 6.64 11.88
C ASN A 47 -5.49 7.18 12.68
N LEU A 48 -5.21 8.46 12.51
CA LEU A 48 -4.11 9.00 13.16
C LEU A 48 -4.27 9.21 14.57
N ILE A 49 -5.43 9.60 14.92
CA ILE A 49 -5.65 9.96 16.23
C ILE A 49 -5.87 8.71 16.92
N THR A 50 -4.88 8.25 17.54
CA THR A 50 -5.02 7.05 18.19
C THR A 50 -5.97 7.19 19.27
N GLN A 51 -6.59 6.17 19.53
CA GLN A 51 -7.60 6.12 20.47
C GLN A 51 -7.08 6.40 21.82
N ASN A 52 -5.88 6.07 22.09
CA ASN A 52 -5.37 6.28 23.42
C ASN A 52 -4.63 7.59 23.53
N GLY A 53 -4.60 8.34 22.45
CA GLY A 53 -3.96 9.65 22.50
C GLY A 53 -2.48 9.60 22.69
N GLU A 54 -1.88 8.46 22.53
CA GLU A 54 -0.48 8.39 22.68
C GLU A 54 0.18 8.37 21.39
N THR A 55 1.42 8.54 21.40
CA THR A 55 2.32 8.45 20.34
C THR A 55 1.70 8.00 19.10
N GLY A 56 1.04 8.69 18.44
CA GLY A 56 0.35 8.31 17.33
C GLY A 56 1.16 7.52 16.34
N GLU A 57 0.72 6.34 16.05
CA GLU A 57 1.18 5.64 14.91
C GLU A 57 0.27 6.07 13.80
N TYR A 58 0.82 6.58 12.74
CA TYR A 58 0.02 6.99 11.60
C TYR A 58 -0.03 5.82 10.63
N ASP A 59 -1.21 5.64 10.05
CA ASP A 59 -1.46 4.48 9.22
C ASP A 59 -2.32 4.93 8.05
N LEU A 60 -1.79 4.81 6.86
CA LEU A 60 -2.51 5.20 5.65
C LEU A 60 -2.75 3.98 4.79
N ASP A 61 -3.89 3.95 4.12
CA ASP A 61 -4.25 2.84 3.23
C ASP A 61 -4.41 3.35 1.81
N TYR A 62 -3.82 2.63 0.87
CA TYR A 62 -3.92 2.97 -0.53
C TYR A 62 -4.42 1.77 -1.33
N ASN A 63 -5.18 2.04 -2.37
CA ASN A 63 -5.49 1.02 -3.37
C ASN A 63 -4.68 1.32 -4.62
N PHE A 64 -4.05 0.29 -5.17
CA PHE A 64 -3.40 0.36 -6.47
C PHE A 64 -4.31 -0.35 -7.44
N ILE A 65 -4.78 0.36 -8.46
CA ILE A 65 -5.67 -0.23 -9.46
C ILE A 65 -4.85 -0.47 -10.72
N LEU A 66 -4.60 -1.74 -11.02
CA LEU A 66 -3.82 -2.11 -12.20
C LEU A 66 -4.62 -1.77 -13.45
N GLN A 67 -3.97 -1.13 -14.40
CA GLN A 67 -4.64 -0.71 -15.63
C GLN A 67 -4.18 -1.49 -16.83
N LYS A 68 -2.89 -1.68 -16.96
CA LYS A 68 -2.34 -2.47 -18.05
C LYS A 68 -1.48 -3.57 -17.51
N ASP A 69 -1.61 -4.74 -18.09
CA ASP A 69 -0.83 -5.91 -17.73
C ASP A 69 -0.03 -6.29 -18.96
N LYS A 70 1.14 -5.70 -19.09
CA LYS A 70 1.93 -5.82 -20.32
C LYS A 70 2.52 -7.19 -20.54
N GLN A 71 2.68 -7.95 -19.46
CA GLN A 71 3.28 -9.28 -19.53
C GLN A 71 2.25 -10.39 -19.29
N ASN A 72 0.98 -10.00 -19.24
CA ASN A 72 -0.11 -10.95 -19.11
C ASN A 72 -0.01 -11.76 -17.81
N LEU A 73 0.16 -11.07 -16.71
CA LEU A 73 0.37 -11.72 -15.42
C LEU A 73 -0.87 -11.86 -14.56
N PHE A 74 -2.05 -11.44 -15.06
CA PHE A 74 -3.27 -11.59 -14.28
C PHE A 74 -3.51 -13.01 -13.83
N SER A 75 -3.12 -13.98 -14.62
CA SER A 75 -3.31 -15.38 -14.25
C SER A 75 -2.28 -15.85 -13.22
N ASN A 76 -1.36 -14.98 -12.83
CA ASN A 76 -0.32 -15.34 -11.87
C ASN A 76 -0.21 -14.28 -10.79
N PRO A 77 -1.20 -14.20 -9.88
CA PRO A 77 -1.19 -13.16 -8.85
C PRO A 77 0.01 -13.24 -7.92
N LYS A 78 0.55 -14.42 -7.72
CA LYS A 78 1.75 -14.54 -6.90
C LYS A 78 2.89 -13.73 -7.49
N LYS A 79 3.09 -13.85 -8.79
CA LYS A 79 4.15 -13.11 -9.47
C LYS A 79 3.92 -11.61 -9.37
N ILE A 80 2.68 -11.18 -9.50
CA ILE A 80 2.35 -9.77 -9.38
C ILE A 80 2.75 -9.27 -8.00
N LYS A 81 2.35 -9.98 -6.95
CA LYS A 81 2.66 -9.55 -5.58
C LYS A 81 4.16 -9.50 -5.36
N GLU A 82 4.88 -10.50 -5.85
CA GLU A 82 6.32 -10.56 -5.70
C GLU A 82 7.01 -9.39 -6.39
N LEU A 83 6.54 -9.03 -7.57
CA LEU A 83 7.13 -7.92 -8.32
C LEU A 83 6.91 -6.59 -7.59
N PHE A 84 5.73 -6.39 -7.03
CA PHE A 84 5.47 -5.17 -6.28
C PHE A 84 6.31 -5.11 -5.02
N ILE A 85 6.45 -6.22 -4.31
CA ILE A 85 7.29 -6.23 -3.10
C ILE A 85 8.74 -5.94 -3.47
N LYS A 86 9.21 -6.49 -4.56
CA LYS A 86 10.58 -6.23 -5.01
C LYS A 86 10.76 -4.75 -5.30
N ALA A 87 9.79 -4.13 -5.97
CA ALA A 87 9.87 -2.72 -6.29
C ALA A 87 9.89 -1.86 -5.02
N PHE A 88 9.03 -2.19 -4.05
CA PHE A 88 9.03 -1.47 -2.79
C PHE A 88 10.36 -1.64 -2.07
N ASN A 89 10.93 -2.84 -2.11
CA ASN A 89 12.19 -3.08 -1.42
C ASN A 89 13.36 -2.34 -2.06
N GLU A 90 13.24 -1.94 -3.32
CA GLU A 90 14.25 -1.12 -3.96
C GLU A 90 14.11 0.35 -3.58
N VAL A 91 12.89 0.80 -3.32
CA VAL A 91 12.61 2.20 -3.05
C VAL A 91 12.61 2.53 -1.56
N ASN A 92 12.04 1.64 -0.74
CA ASN A 92 11.85 1.91 0.68
C ASN A 92 13.11 2.34 1.42
N PRO A 93 14.26 1.66 1.24
CA PRO A 93 15.43 2.03 2.01
C PRO A 93 15.91 3.44 1.74
N ASP A 94 15.72 3.93 0.52
CA ASP A 94 16.17 5.26 0.14
C ASP A 94 15.44 6.33 0.95
N LEU A 95 14.25 6.03 1.43
CA LEU A 95 13.45 6.96 2.20
C LEU A 95 13.33 6.56 3.66
N GLY A 96 14.15 5.60 4.08
CA GLY A 96 14.19 5.22 5.50
C GLY A 96 13.18 4.19 5.92
N PHE A 97 12.43 3.64 4.99
CA PHE A 97 11.44 2.62 5.33
C PHE A 97 12.07 1.24 5.36
N LYS A 98 11.47 0.36 6.14
CA LYS A 98 11.91 -1.03 6.24
C LYS A 98 11.48 -1.82 5.02
N PRO A 99 12.00 -3.02 4.81
CA PRO A 99 11.54 -3.87 3.72
C PRO A 99 10.03 -4.10 3.82
N ALA A 100 9.41 -4.21 2.67
CA ALA A 100 7.96 -4.37 2.59
C ALA A 100 7.54 -5.73 3.13
N GLU A 101 6.39 -5.76 3.80
CA GLU A 101 5.85 -6.99 4.36
C GLU A 101 4.74 -7.52 3.47
N ASN A 102 4.78 -8.82 3.23
CA ASN A 102 3.77 -9.48 2.41
C ASN A 102 2.64 -9.95 3.32
N ASN A 103 1.60 -9.16 3.41
CA ASN A 103 0.46 -9.51 4.25
C ASN A 103 -0.69 -10.03 3.41
N THR A 104 -1.72 -10.53 4.08
CA THR A 104 -2.79 -11.25 3.38
C THR A 104 -3.45 -10.44 2.27
N SER A 105 -3.84 -9.22 2.56
CA SER A 105 -4.56 -8.42 1.58
C SER A 105 -3.84 -7.14 1.19
N VAL A 106 -2.65 -6.91 1.74
CA VAL A 106 -1.90 -5.68 1.48
C VAL A 106 -0.40 -5.95 1.53
N ILE A 107 0.34 -4.98 1.03
CA ILE A 107 1.78 -4.90 1.24
C ILE A 107 1.97 -3.75 2.21
N THR A 108 2.67 -3.98 3.30
CA THR A 108 2.83 -2.99 4.35
C THR A 108 4.27 -2.47 4.38
N SER A 109 4.42 -1.16 4.42
CA SER A 109 5.72 -0.52 4.57
C SER A 109 5.74 0.28 5.87
N LYS A 110 6.80 0.13 6.64
CA LYS A 110 6.90 0.72 7.97
C LYS A 110 8.10 1.62 8.10
N LEU A 111 7.90 2.74 8.78
CA LEU A 111 8.97 3.66 9.10
C LEU A 111 9.24 3.53 10.59
N ILE A 112 10.41 3.04 10.93
CA ILE A 112 10.76 2.76 12.32
C ILE A 112 12.01 3.56 12.70
N PHE A 113 11.91 4.31 13.80
CA PHE A 113 13.03 5.05 14.33
C PHE A 113 13.25 4.62 15.77
N GLY A 114 14.49 4.41 16.15
CA GLY A 114 14.80 4.12 17.52
C GLY A 114 14.05 2.94 18.09
N GLY A 115 13.77 1.96 17.27
CA GLY A 115 13.04 0.78 17.69
C GLY A 115 11.56 0.97 17.82
N LYS A 116 11.03 2.14 17.48
CA LYS A 116 9.61 2.41 17.59
C LYS A 116 9.00 2.63 16.23
N LEU A 117 7.80 2.07 16.03
CA LEU A 117 7.04 2.31 14.82
C LEU A 117 6.48 3.72 14.84
N HIS A 118 6.76 4.51 13.82
CA HIS A 118 6.25 5.86 13.70
C HIS A 118 5.15 5.97 12.67
N PHE A 119 5.18 5.13 11.66
CA PHE A 119 4.26 5.30 10.56
C PHE A 119 4.25 4.03 9.73
N SER A 120 3.11 3.70 9.19
CA SER A 120 3.03 2.61 8.23
C SER A 120 2.03 2.98 7.16
N PHE A 121 2.16 2.36 6.00
CA PHE A 121 1.10 2.45 5.00
C PHE A 121 0.92 1.10 4.34
N ASP A 122 -0.32 0.82 3.99
CA ASP A 122 -0.71 -0.44 3.38
C ASP A 122 -1.15 -0.19 1.94
N VAL A 123 -0.82 -1.11 1.07
CA VAL A 123 -1.20 -1.03 -0.33
C VAL A 123 -1.92 -2.29 -0.73
N ALA A 124 -3.16 -2.15 -1.19
CA ALA A 124 -3.91 -3.28 -1.75
C ALA A 124 -3.77 -3.23 -3.27
N ILE A 125 -3.52 -4.38 -3.88
CA ILE A 125 -3.40 -4.47 -5.34
C ILE A 125 -4.72 -4.95 -5.90
N MET A 126 -5.28 -4.18 -6.81
CA MET A 126 -6.62 -4.45 -7.35
C MET A 126 -6.63 -4.32 -8.85
N CYS A 127 -7.64 -4.88 -9.46
CA CYS A 127 -7.90 -4.68 -10.88
C CYS A 127 -9.40 -4.76 -11.10
N GLU A 128 -9.84 -4.32 -12.26
CA GLU A 128 -11.26 -4.34 -12.59
C GLU A 128 -11.59 -5.65 -13.27
N GLY A 129 -12.64 -6.32 -12.81
CA GLY A 129 -13.08 -7.57 -13.39
C GLY A 129 -14.06 -7.37 -14.53
N TYR A 130 -14.48 -8.47 -15.13
CA TYR A 130 -15.37 -8.43 -16.30
C TYR A 130 -16.68 -7.74 -16.03
N ASN A 131 -17.22 -7.94 -14.83
CA ASN A 131 -18.55 -7.45 -14.51
C ASN A 131 -18.53 -6.07 -13.88
N GLY A 132 -17.40 -5.41 -13.93
CA GLY A 132 -17.27 -4.09 -13.33
C GLY A 132 -16.94 -4.10 -11.85
N ASN A 133 -16.96 -5.25 -11.21
CA ASN A 133 -16.52 -5.34 -9.83
C ASN A 133 -15.02 -5.39 -9.77
N TYR A 134 -14.46 -4.88 -8.69
CA TYR A 134 -13.01 -4.94 -8.53
C TYR A 134 -12.59 -6.27 -7.93
N LEU A 135 -11.41 -6.70 -8.31
CA LEU A 135 -10.77 -7.88 -7.75
C LEU A 135 -9.60 -7.42 -6.91
N LYS A 136 -9.42 -8.04 -5.75
CA LYS A 136 -8.31 -7.70 -4.85
C LYS A 136 -7.40 -8.90 -4.73
N LEU A 137 -6.11 -8.66 -4.82
CA LEU A 137 -5.12 -9.73 -4.73
C LEU A 137 -4.96 -10.16 -3.27
N ILE A 138 -5.13 -11.44 -3.02
CA ILE A 138 -5.07 -12.02 -1.69
C ILE A 138 -3.97 -13.07 -1.62
N HIS A 139 -3.24 -13.08 -0.52
CA HIS A 139 -2.26 -14.12 -0.21
C HIS A 139 -2.74 -14.84 1.04
N SER A 140 -3.25 -16.04 0.87
CA SER A 140 -3.72 -16.82 2.01
C SER A 140 -2.52 -17.38 2.75
N LYS A 141 -2.32 -16.93 3.98
CA LYS A 141 -1.17 -17.39 4.75
C LYS A 141 -1.33 -18.83 5.20
N SER A 142 -2.56 -19.27 5.35
CA SER A 142 -2.78 -20.64 5.82
C SER A 142 -2.51 -21.68 4.72
N THR A 143 -2.74 -21.33 3.46
CA THR A 143 -2.53 -22.27 2.37
C THR A 143 -1.35 -21.90 1.48
N GLY A 144 -0.87 -20.68 1.59
CA GLY A 144 0.19 -20.19 0.73
C GLY A 144 -0.28 -19.80 -0.66
N GLU A 145 -1.58 -19.87 -0.91
CA GLU A 145 -2.11 -19.57 -2.23
C GLU A 145 -2.31 -18.08 -2.45
N TYR A 146 -2.16 -17.68 -3.71
CA TYR A 146 -2.44 -16.32 -4.11
C TYR A 146 -3.62 -16.36 -5.08
N TYR A 147 -4.57 -15.46 -4.90
CA TYR A 147 -5.74 -15.45 -5.78
C TYR A 147 -6.37 -14.06 -5.80
N TRP A 148 -7.27 -13.89 -6.77
CA TRP A 148 -8.05 -12.66 -6.86
C TRP A 148 -9.39 -12.87 -6.18
N ASN A 149 -9.71 -11.96 -5.27
CA ASN A 149 -10.98 -12.02 -4.55
C ASN A 149 -11.90 -10.93 -5.06
N GLU A 150 -13.05 -11.30 -5.52
CA GLU A 150 -13.99 -10.33 -6.06
C GLU A 150 -14.64 -9.55 -4.93
N LEU A 151 -14.64 -8.22 -5.05
CA LEU A 151 -15.27 -7.35 -4.08
C LEU A 151 -16.62 -6.97 -4.60
N LYS A 152 -17.65 -7.24 -3.84
CA LYS A 152 -19.00 -6.92 -4.26
C LYS A 152 -19.25 -5.44 -4.06
N SER A 153 -20.07 -4.88 -4.96
CA SER A 153 -20.46 -3.51 -4.82
C SER A 153 -21.23 -3.35 -3.52
N SER A 154 -20.98 -2.27 -2.84
CA SER A 154 -21.64 -2.04 -1.58
C SER A 154 -22.96 -1.39 -1.76
N ARG A 155 -23.39 -1.15 -2.94
CA ARG A 155 -24.58 -0.44 -3.06
C ARG A 155 -25.58 -1.01 -3.68
#